data_7dd77ee1e2ae58502e43f939c0a2db19
#
_entry.id   7dd77ee1e2ae58502e43f939c0a2db19
#
_cell.length_a   1.000
_cell.length_b   1.000
_cell.length_c   1.000
_cell.angle_alpha   90.00
_cell.angle_beta   90.00
_cell.angle_gamma   90.00
#
_symmetry.space_group_name_H-M   'P 1'
#
loop_
_entity.id
_entity.type
_entity.pdbx_description
1 polymer ?
#
loop_
_entity_poly.entity_id
_entity_poly.type
_entity_poly.pdbx_seq_one_letter_code
_entity_poly.pdbx_strand_id
1 'polypeptide(L)'
;MPTPSTARMHDFEVVSNREIADGVFSLVISAPKLASALKPGQFVNIAVPGDASSLLRVPLSYYRADAEAGTVELWYAVVGDDTRRLSQMGPGSSSNLLGPGGRGWMVPEGTRKALLVAGG
;
A
#
# COMPACT_ATOMS: atom_id res chain seq x y z
N MET A 1 -19.47 -20.91 -0.09
CA MET A 1 -19.75 -19.47 -0.01
C MET A 1 -18.45 -18.70 -0.11
N PRO A 2 -18.37 -17.74 -0.99
CA PRO A 2 -17.20 -16.87 -1.01
C PRO A 2 -17.11 -16.08 0.29
N THR A 3 -15.89 -15.88 0.79
CA THR A 3 -15.67 -15.03 1.95
C THR A 3 -16.00 -13.58 1.56
N PRO A 4 -16.76 -12.84 2.37
CA PRO A 4 -17.03 -11.43 2.08
C PRO A 4 -15.74 -10.64 1.97
N SER A 5 -15.71 -9.69 1.07
CA SER A 5 -14.57 -8.78 0.96
C SER A 5 -14.41 -7.99 2.26
N THR A 6 -13.18 -7.93 2.77
CA THR A 6 -12.83 -7.10 3.93
C THR A 6 -12.30 -5.74 3.51
N ALA A 7 -12.28 -5.44 2.22
CA ALA A 7 -11.82 -4.17 1.70
C ALA A 7 -12.72 -3.03 2.19
N ARG A 8 -12.08 -1.95 2.64
CA ARG A 8 -12.73 -0.74 3.14
C ARG A 8 -12.02 0.48 2.59
N MET A 9 -12.75 1.57 2.57
CA MET A 9 -12.17 2.88 2.33
C MET A 9 -11.46 3.33 3.61
N HIS A 10 -10.19 3.71 3.50
CA HIS A 10 -9.40 4.24 4.61
C HIS A 10 -8.88 5.61 4.24
N ASP A 11 -9.12 6.59 5.10
CA ASP A 11 -8.42 7.86 5.00
C ASP A 11 -7.00 7.68 5.53
N PHE A 12 -6.05 8.37 4.95
CA PHE A 12 -4.68 8.34 5.43
C PHE A 12 -4.02 9.70 5.36
N GLU A 13 -3.00 9.86 6.17
CA GLU A 13 -2.11 11.02 6.15
C GLU A 13 -0.70 10.54 5.85
N VAL A 14 0.01 11.30 5.01
CA VAL A 14 1.40 10.99 4.68
C VAL A 14 2.30 11.36 5.87
N VAL A 15 3.05 10.39 6.36
CA VAL A 15 4.07 10.59 7.39
C VAL A 15 5.39 10.97 6.74
N SER A 16 5.79 10.24 5.70
CA SER A 16 6.99 10.51 4.92
C SER A 16 6.84 9.95 3.51
N ASN A 17 7.55 10.55 2.57
CA ASN A 17 7.56 10.10 1.18
C ASN A 17 8.90 10.50 0.60
N ARG A 18 9.84 9.56 0.55
CA ARG A 18 11.22 9.87 0.19
C ARG A 18 11.77 8.88 -0.84
N GLU A 19 12.63 9.39 -1.69
CA GLU A 19 13.33 8.57 -2.67
C GLU A 19 14.39 7.72 -1.98
N ILE A 20 14.32 6.40 -2.17
CA ILE A 20 15.24 5.44 -1.58
C ILE A 20 16.19 4.82 -2.61
N ALA A 21 15.86 4.94 -3.87
CA ALA A 21 16.68 4.55 -5.01
C ALA A 21 16.21 5.39 -6.19
N ASP A 22 16.97 5.38 -7.29
CA ASP A 22 16.62 6.17 -8.46
C ASP A 22 15.22 5.85 -8.97
N GLY A 23 14.30 6.82 -8.83
CA GLY A 23 12.91 6.67 -9.25
C GLY A 23 12.06 5.76 -8.36
N VAL A 24 12.58 5.31 -7.21
CA VAL A 24 11.87 4.44 -6.27
C VAL A 24 11.68 5.17 -4.94
N PHE A 25 10.45 5.19 -4.45
CA PHE A 25 10.09 5.92 -3.23
C PHE A 25 9.58 4.99 -2.15
N SER A 26 9.85 5.36 -0.90
CA SER A 26 9.20 4.79 0.28
C SER A 26 8.17 5.79 0.79
N LEU A 27 6.92 5.40 0.74
CA LEU A 27 5.79 6.17 1.26
C LEU A 27 5.34 5.54 2.58
N VAL A 28 5.37 6.32 3.65
CA VAL A 28 4.84 5.88 4.95
C VAL A 28 3.56 6.68 5.21
N ILE A 29 2.48 5.97 5.46
CA ILE A 29 1.17 6.57 5.72
C ILE A 29 0.67 6.17 7.10
N SER A 30 -0.09 7.06 7.72
CA SER A 30 -0.82 6.77 8.96
C SER A 30 -2.21 6.30 8.59
N ALA A 31 -2.50 5.03 8.87
CA ALA A 31 -3.79 4.40 8.62
C ALA A 31 -3.95 3.21 9.58
N PRO A 32 -4.32 3.48 10.86
CA PRO A 32 -4.26 2.46 11.91
C PRO A 32 -5.11 1.22 11.65
N LYS A 33 -6.32 1.40 11.14
CA LYS A 33 -7.21 0.26 10.86
C LYS A 33 -6.66 -0.62 9.74
N LEU A 34 -6.09 0.01 8.71
CA LEU A 34 -5.46 -0.70 7.60
C LEU A 34 -4.21 -1.46 8.08
N ALA A 35 -3.38 -0.81 8.90
CA ALA A 35 -2.16 -1.41 9.43
C ALA A 35 -2.44 -2.69 10.19
N SER A 36 -3.57 -2.75 10.93
CA SER A 36 -3.99 -3.93 11.66
C SER A 36 -4.61 -5.02 10.78
N ALA A 37 -5.10 -4.65 9.61
CA ALA A 37 -5.84 -5.57 8.72
C ALA A 37 -4.98 -6.21 7.64
N LEU A 38 -3.89 -5.56 7.23
CA LEU A 38 -3.05 -6.04 6.12
C LEU A 38 -2.34 -7.34 6.46
N LYS A 39 -2.33 -8.24 5.48
CA LYS A 39 -1.59 -9.51 5.55
C LYS A 39 -0.61 -9.58 4.39
N PRO A 40 0.51 -10.29 4.56
CA PRO A 40 1.50 -10.43 3.48
C PRO A 40 0.85 -10.94 2.18
N GLY A 41 1.22 -10.33 1.07
CA GLY A 41 0.69 -10.66 -0.26
C GLY A 41 -0.55 -9.86 -0.65
N GLN A 42 -1.08 -9.03 0.24
CA GLN A 42 -2.19 -8.13 -0.09
C GLN A 42 -1.69 -6.79 -0.65
N PHE A 43 -2.60 -5.99 -1.16
CA PHE A 43 -2.31 -4.70 -1.78
C PHE A 43 -3.38 -3.67 -1.42
N VAL A 44 -3.13 -2.42 -1.78
CA VAL A 44 -4.07 -1.32 -1.61
C VAL A 44 -4.20 -0.55 -2.92
N ASN A 45 -5.33 0.13 -3.11
CA ASN A 45 -5.57 1.00 -4.25
C ASN A 45 -5.66 2.44 -3.75
N ILE A 46 -4.64 3.24 -4.07
CA ILE A 46 -4.48 4.59 -3.55
C ILE A 46 -5.10 5.61 -4.49
N ALA A 47 -5.92 6.51 -3.95
CA ALA A 47 -6.36 7.68 -4.65
C ALA A 47 -5.26 8.74 -4.59
N VAL A 48 -4.79 9.16 -5.76
CA VAL A 48 -3.78 10.21 -5.85
C VAL A 48 -4.47 11.52 -6.15
N PRO A 49 -4.36 12.53 -5.27
CA PRO A 49 -4.94 13.85 -5.55
C PRO A 49 -4.33 14.45 -6.80
N GLY A 50 -5.14 15.08 -7.63
CA GLY A 50 -4.66 15.68 -8.86
C GLY A 50 -5.80 16.04 -9.79
N ASP A 51 -5.53 15.95 -11.08
CA ASP A 51 -6.48 16.30 -12.12
C ASP A 51 -7.76 15.45 -12.00
N ALA A 52 -8.92 16.11 -12.13
CA ALA A 52 -10.24 15.47 -12.11
C ALA A 52 -10.39 14.40 -13.22
N SER A 53 -9.53 14.39 -14.21
CA SER A 53 -9.49 13.36 -15.26
C SER A 53 -8.92 12.02 -14.77
N SER A 54 -8.20 12.00 -13.64
CA SER A 54 -7.60 10.79 -13.09
C SER A 54 -8.62 10.07 -12.20
N LEU A 55 -9.38 9.18 -12.82
CA LEU A 55 -10.44 8.42 -12.13
C LEU A 55 -9.95 7.09 -11.55
N LEU A 56 -8.74 6.66 -11.92
CA LEU A 56 -8.21 5.37 -11.52
C LEU A 56 -7.31 5.51 -10.30
N ARG A 57 -7.45 4.54 -9.38
CA ARG A 57 -6.57 4.42 -8.23
C ARG A 57 -5.30 3.68 -8.63
N VAL A 58 -4.21 3.94 -7.89
CA VAL A 58 -2.92 3.26 -8.10
C VAL A 58 -2.87 2.03 -7.21
N PRO A 59 -2.77 0.81 -7.78
CA PRO A 59 -2.61 -0.39 -6.98
C PRO A 59 -1.15 -0.54 -6.54
N LEU A 60 -0.94 -0.71 -5.25
CA LEU A 60 0.39 -0.87 -4.68
C LEU A 60 0.39 -1.99 -3.64
N SER A 61 1.38 -2.88 -3.75
CA SER A 61 1.71 -3.80 -2.67
C SER A 61 2.35 -3.02 -1.52
N TYR A 62 2.17 -3.50 -0.29
CA TYR A 62 2.84 -2.85 0.83
C TYR A 62 4.15 -3.58 1.17
N TYR A 63 5.07 -2.82 1.75
CA TYR A 63 6.36 -3.35 2.21
C TYR A 63 6.29 -3.77 3.68
N ARG A 64 5.70 -2.93 4.53
CA ARG A 64 5.61 -3.19 5.97
C ARG A 64 4.36 -2.53 6.54
N ALA A 65 3.72 -3.22 7.48
CA ALA A 65 2.62 -2.67 8.27
C ALA A 65 2.99 -2.78 9.74
N ASP A 66 2.85 -1.67 10.46
CA ASP A 66 3.09 -1.61 11.90
C ASP A 66 1.78 -1.29 12.60
N ALA A 67 1.13 -2.32 13.12
CA ALA A 67 -0.17 -2.18 13.78
C ALA A 67 -0.08 -1.33 15.05
N GLU A 68 1.05 -1.38 15.75
CA GLU A 68 1.27 -0.64 16.99
C GLU A 68 1.41 0.85 16.71
N ALA A 69 2.20 1.22 15.72
CA ALA A 69 2.36 2.61 15.30
C ALA A 69 1.21 3.10 14.44
N GLY A 70 0.41 2.20 13.87
CA GLY A 70 -0.69 2.53 12.97
C GLY A 70 -0.22 3.01 11.60
N THR A 71 0.95 2.55 11.15
CA THR A 71 1.56 3.00 9.90
C THR A 71 1.71 1.86 8.90
N VAL A 72 1.70 2.23 7.62
CA VAL A 72 1.96 1.32 6.51
C VAL A 72 3.01 1.95 5.62
N GLU A 73 4.02 1.17 5.27
CA GLU A 73 5.07 1.58 4.35
C GLU A 73 4.89 0.88 3.02
N LEU A 74 4.92 1.67 1.95
CA LEU A 74 4.77 1.18 0.58
C LEU A 74 5.98 1.65 -0.24
N TRP A 75 6.56 0.74 -1.01
CA TRP A 75 7.63 1.08 -1.95
C TRP A 75 7.04 1.06 -3.35
N TYR A 76 7.32 2.09 -4.13
CA TYR A 76 6.80 2.19 -5.48
C TYR A 76 7.79 2.88 -6.42
N ALA A 77 7.72 2.51 -7.68
CA ALA A 77 8.52 3.16 -8.72
C ALA A 77 7.67 4.22 -9.43
N VAL A 78 8.30 5.33 -9.80
CA VAL A 78 7.65 6.37 -10.60
C VAL A 78 7.68 5.91 -12.05
N VAL A 79 6.52 5.50 -12.57
CA VAL A 79 6.40 4.93 -13.91
C VAL A 79 5.41 5.67 -14.80
N GLY A 80 4.65 6.61 -14.25
CA GLY A 80 3.66 7.37 -15.01
C GLY A 80 3.19 8.59 -14.24
N ASP A 81 2.15 9.25 -14.74
CA ASP A 81 1.65 10.51 -14.16
C ASP A 81 1.12 10.33 -12.74
N ASP A 82 0.40 9.23 -12.48
CA ASP A 82 -0.18 8.99 -11.16
C ASP A 82 0.91 8.77 -10.11
N THR A 83 1.91 7.94 -10.40
CA THR A 83 3.00 7.70 -9.47
C THR A 83 3.90 8.92 -9.33
N ARG A 84 4.00 9.76 -10.38
CA ARG A 84 4.70 11.04 -10.27
C ARG A 84 3.98 11.97 -9.31
N ARG A 85 2.66 12.09 -9.42
CA ARG A 85 1.86 12.89 -8.48
C ARG A 85 1.94 12.33 -7.06
N LEU A 86 1.92 11.00 -6.93
CA LEU A 86 2.10 10.36 -5.63
C LEU A 86 3.42 10.75 -5.00
N SER A 87 4.50 10.80 -5.78
CA SER A 87 5.84 11.18 -5.29
C SER A 87 5.94 12.62 -4.82
N GLN A 88 4.98 13.46 -5.19
CA GLN A 88 4.93 14.87 -4.80
C GLN A 88 4.14 15.11 -3.52
N MET A 89 3.50 14.08 -2.97
CA MET A 89 2.78 14.20 -1.71
C MET A 89 3.78 14.26 -0.54
N GLY A 90 3.77 15.36 0.18
CA GLY A 90 4.66 15.55 1.33
C GLY A 90 4.00 15.20 2.65
N PRO A 91 4.78 15.22 3.76
CA PRO A 91 4.24 14.99 5.10
C PRO A 91 3.07 15.91 5.40
N GLY A 92 2.02 15.36 6.01
CA GLY A 92 0.80 16.11 6.32
C GLY A 92 -0.24 16.10 5.19
N SER A 93 0.14 15.71 3.98
CA SER A 93 -0.83 15.50 2.89
C SER A 93 -1.77 14.35 3.24
N SER A 94 -3.01 14.42 2.80
CA SER A 94 -3.98 13.37 3.06
C SER A 94 -4.68 12.94 1.78
N SER A 95 -5.13 11.69 1.78
CA SER A 95 -5.95 11.12 0.73
C SER A 95 -6.67 9.91 1.30
N ASN A 96 -7.14 9.03 0.44
CA ASN A 96 -7.77 7.79 0.85
C ASN A 96 -7.30 6.64 -0.03
N LEU A 97 -7.55 5.43 0.45
CA LEU A 97 -7.27 4.22 -0.29
C LEU A 97 -8.36 3.19 -0.04
N LEU A 98 -8.43 2.24 -0.93
CA LEU A 98 -9.31 1.09 -0.81
C LEU A 98 -8.45 -0.15 -0.54
N GLY A 99 -8.74 -0.86 0.52
CA GLY A 99 -7.99 -2.08 0.87
C GLY A 99 -8.43 -2.67 2.21
N PRO A 100 -7.84 -3.81 2.61
CA PRO A 100 -6.89 -4.63 1.87
C PRO A 100 -7.50 -5.29 0.64
N GLY A 101 -6.70 -5.46 -0.41
CA GLY A 101 -7.08 -6.23 -1.58
C GLY A 101 -6.31 -7.54 -1.65
N GLY A 102 -6.90 -8.55 -2.28
CA GLY A 102 -6.27 -9.86 -2.43
C GLY A 102 -6.41 -10.74 -1.21
N ARG A 103 -6.01 -12.00 -1.36
CA ARG A 103 -6.13 -13.01 -0.30
C ARG A 103 -4.96 -13.00 0.68
N GLY A 104 -3.79 -12.55 0.24
CA GLY A 104 -2.56 -12.74 0.96
C GLY A 104 -1.96 -14.12 0.74
N TRP A 105 -0.77 -14.33 1.28
CA TRP A 105 -0.08 -15.61 1.17
C TRP A 105 -0.71 -16.61 2.13
N MET A 106 -0.89 -17.84 1.63
CA MET A 106 -1.38 -18.95 2.44
C MET A 106 -0.27 -20.00 2.54
N VAL A 107 0.16 -20.28 3.76
CA VAL A 107 1.13 -21.32 4.04
C VAL A 107 0.37 -22.57 4.47
N PRO A 108 0.44 -23.69 3.72
CA PRO A 108 -0.27 -24.91 4.11
C PRO A 108 0.17 -25.39 5.49
N GLU A 109 -0.79 -25.94 6.23
CA GLU A 109 -0.53 -26.54 7.53
C GLU A 109 0.50 -27.67 7.39
N GLY A 110 1.45 -27.76 8.31
CA GLY A 110 2.52 -28.76 8.29
C GLY A 110 3.73 -28.36 7.44
N THR A 111 3.73 -27.18 6.84
CA THR A 111 4.88 -26.68 6.08
C THR A 111 6.08 -26.49 7.00
N ARG A 112 7.23 -27.07 6.62
CA ARG A 112 8.48 -26.96 7.39
C ARG A 112 9.50 -26.05 6.74
N LYS A 113 9.44 -25.92 5.42
CA LYS A 113 10.39 -25.10 4.65
C LYS A 113 9.65 -24.31 3.60
N ALA A 114 10.06 -23.09 3.39
CA ALA A 114 9.52 -22.24 2.35
C ALA A 114 10.68 -21.52 1.65
N LEU A 115 10.60 -21.44 0.34
CA LEU A 115 11.53 -20.66 -0.47
C LEU A 115 10.77 -19.44 -0.99
N LEU A 116 11.29 -18.26 -0.65
CA LEU A 116 10.72 -17.01 -1.12
C LEU A 116 11.62 -16.44 -2.21
N VAL A 117 11.03 -16.18 -3.37
CA VAL A 117 11.76 -15.60 -4.51
C VAL A 117 11.11 -14.27 -4.83
N ALA A 118 11.92 -13.23 -4.85
CA ALA A 118 11.47 -11.88 -5.17
C ALA A 118 12.36 -11.29 -6.26
N GLY A 119 11.77 -10.47 -7.13
CA GLY A 119 12.51 -9.81 -8.21
C GLY A 119 11.80 -8.54 -8.65
N GLY A 120 12.48 -7.71 -9.45
CA GLY A 120 11.91 -6.49 -10.04
C GLY A 120 12.57 -5.21 -9.64
#